data_f82cf1448afe929ee2162aa55af1199f
#
_entry.id   f82cf1448afe929ee2162aa55af1199f
#
_cell.length_a   1.000
_cell.length_b   1.000
_cell.length_c   1.000
_cell.angle_alpha   90.00
_cell.angle_beta   90.00
_cell.angle_gamma   90.00
#
_symmetry.space_group_name_H-M   'P 1'
#
loop_
_entity.id
_entity.type
_entity.pdbx_description
1 polymer ?
#
loop_
_entity_poly.entity_id
_entity_poly.type
_entity_poly.pdbx_seq_one_letter_code
_entity_poly.pdbx_strand_id
1 'polypeptide(L)'
;DVLIPRGGAGLIRHIVESSSVPVIETGSGICHIYVDRGADLTMACRIVRNAKVSRPSVCNAAETVLVHRDIAAAFLPQMAEQLRADGVELRGCTETCAILSDVAAATEEDWATEYGDLILSVSVVADMDAALRHINRYGTGHYEAIVANDIRTAHTFQQRADASTVYVNA
;
A
#
# COMPACT_ATOMS: atom_id res chain seq x y z
N ASP A 1 19.91 -25.00 -14.93
CA ASP A 1 19.91 -24.56 -13.53
C ASP A 1 19.26 -23.17 -13.42
N VAL A 2 18.67 -22.86 -12.27
CA VAL A 2 18.04 -21.57 -11.95
C VAL A 2 18.32 -21.25 -10.48
N LEU A 3 18.51 -19.98 -10.16
CA LEU A 3 18.62 -19.49 -8.78
C LEU A 3 17.31 -18.85 -8.34
N ILE A 4 16.89 -19.12 -7.10
CA ILE A 4 15.74 -18.51 -6.46
C ILE A 4 16.22 -17.89 -5.14
N PRO A 5 16.78 -16.66 -5.17
CA PRO A 5 17.33 -16.03 -3.96
C PRO A 5 16.25 -15.63 -2.98
N ARG A 6 16.61 -15.63 -1.70
CA ARG A 6 15.82 -15.08 -0.59
C ARG A 6 16.70 -14.17 0.24
N GLY A 7 16.24 -12.99 0.56
CA GLY A 7 16.99 -12.01 1.36
C GLY A 7 16.56 -10.58 1.09
N GLY A 8 17.28 -9.63 1.67
CA GLY A 8 17.02 -8.21 1.44
C GLY A 8 17.39 -7.75 0.01
N ALA A 9 16.82 -6.63 -0.43
CA ALA A 9 16.94 -6.10 -1.79
C ALA A 9 18.40 -5.99 -2.31
N GLY A 10 19.35 -5.60 -1.44
CA GLY A 10 20.77 -5.51 -1.81
C GLY A 10 21.40 -6.86 -2.17
N LEU A 11 21.09 -7.93 -1.43
CA LEU A 11 21.56 -9.28 -1.71
C LEU A 11 20.95 -9.80 -3.01
N ILE A 12 19.65 -9.63 -3.19
CA ILE A 12 18.94 -10.07 -4.39
C ILE A 12 19.53 -9.38 -5.62
N ARG A 13 19.68 -8.06 -5.59
CA ARG A 13 20.29 -7.29 -6.68
C ARG A 13 21.71 -7.81 -7.01
N HIS A 14 22.54 -8.01 -6.00
CA HIS A 14 23.89 -8.54 -6.21
C HIS A 14 23.88 -9.91 -6.90
N ILE A 15 22.95 -10.80 -6.50
CA ILE A 15 22.82 -12.13 -7.12
C ILE A 15 22.35 -12.00 -8.58
N VAL A 16 21.38 -11.15 -8.87
CA VAL A 16 20.88 -10.92 -10.23
C VAL A 16 21.99 -10.40 -11.14
N GLU A 17 22.78 -9.43 -10.66
CA GLU A 17 23.86 -8.80 -11.44
C GLU A 17 25.09 -9.72 -11.63
N SER A 18 25.36 -10.63 -10.68
CA SER A 18 26.56 -11.49 -10.71
C SER A 18 26.33 -12.92 -11.20
N SER A 19 25.06 -13.34 -11.33
CA SER A 19 24.74 -14.71 -11.70
C SER A 19 24.98 -15.00 -13.19
N SER A 20 25.54 -16.17 -13.47
CA SER A 20 25.68 -16.72 -14.83
C SER A 20 24.50 -17.62 -15.26
N VAL A 21 23.52 -17.85 -14.38
CA VAL A 21 22.31 -18.63 -14.64
C VAL A 21 21.07 -17.76 -14.42
N PRO A 22 19.92 -18.12 -15.03
CA PRO A 22 18.67 -17.37 -14.80
C PRO A 22 18.34 -17.26 -13.31
N VAL A 23 17.89 -16.08 -12.89
CA VAL A 23 17.46 -15.79 -11.52
C VAL A 23 15.97 -15.51 -11.50
N ILE A 24 15.24 -16.22 -10.64
CA ILE A 24 13.84 -15.89 -10.32
C ILE A 24 13.88 -15.17 -8.98
N GLU A 25 13.77 -13.85 -9.03
CA GLU A 25 13.75 -13.03 -7.82
C GLU A 25 12.33 -12.75 -7.32
N THR A 26 12.21 -12.60 -6.00
CA THR A 26 11.05 -11.97 -5.39
C THR A 26 11.41 -10.51 -5.17
N GLY A 27 10.77 -9.59 -5.88
CA GLY A 27 10.98 -8.16 -5.71
C GLY A 27 10.64 -7.65 -4.31
N SER A 28 10.95 -6.38 -4.05
CA SER A 28 10.45 -5.66 -2.88
C SER A 28 8.92 -5.53 -2.95
N GLY A 29 8.26 -5.43 -1.79
CA GLY A 29 6.81 -5.33 -1.67
C GLY A 29 6.35 -3.91 -1.31
N ILE A 30 6.24 -3.00 -2.29
CA ILE A 30 5.55 -1.72 -2.06
C ILE A 30 4.08 -1.92 -2.39
N CYS A 31 3.32 -2.32 -1.38
CA CYS A 31 1.92 -2.73 -1.53
C CYS A 31 0.96 -1.60 -1.15
N HIS A 32 -0.12 -1.45 -1.90
CA HIS A 32 -1.11 -0.39 -1.68
C HIS A 32 -2.48 -0.95 -1.34
N ILE A 33 -3.22 -0.18 -0.54
CA ILE A 33 -4.64 -0.40 -0.32
C ILE A 33 -5.38 0.85 -0.79
N TYR A 34 -6.26 0.72 -1.78
CA TYR A 34 -7.16 1.78 -2.20
C TYR A 34 -8.52 1.63 -1.51
N VAL A 35 -8.93 2.66 -0.79
CA VAL A 35 -10.25 2.74 -0.14
C VAL A 35 -11.16 3.62 -1.00
N ASP A 36 -12.11 2.97 -1.67
CA ASP A 36 -13.04 3.62 -2.59
C ASP A 36 -14.11 4.43 -1.86
N ARG A 37 -14.71 5.40 -2.56
CA ARG A 37 -15.78 6.28 -2.03
C ARG A 37 -16.98 5.53 -1.45
N GLY A 38 -17.28 4.35 -1.95
CA GLY A 38 -18.38 3.50 -1.50
C GLY A 38 -17.97 2.43 -0.49
N ALA A 39 -16.77 2.48 0.07
CA ALA A 39 -16.28 1.47 1.00
C ALA A 39 -17.05 1.50 2.34
N ASP A 40 -17.19 0.33 2.96
CA ASP A 40 -17.51 0.24 4.38
C ASP A 40 -16.29 0.69 5.19
N LEU A 41 -16.41 1.82 5.90
CA LEU A 41 -15.28 2.42 6.60
C LEU A 41 -14.79 1.57 7.77
N THR A 42 -15.68 0.84 8.44
CA THR A 42 -15.32 -0.07 9.54
C THR A 42 -14.50 -1.24 9.01
N MET A 43 -14.95 -1.84 7.90
CA MET A 43 -14.22 -2.90 7.23
C MET A 43 -12.86 -2.39 6.73
N ALA A 44 -12.82 -1.21 6.11
CA ALA A 44 -11.59 -0.60 5.61
C ALA A 44 -10.56 -0.38 6.74
N CYS A 45 -10.97 0.17 7.89
CA CYS A 45 -10.09 0.32 9.06
C CYS A 45 -9.49 -1.02 9.52
N ARG A 46 -10.32 -2.07 9.58
CA ARG A 46 -9.86 -3.42 9.98
C ARG A 46 -8.87 -4.02 8.99
N ILE A 47 -9.12 -3.86 7.69
CA ILE A 47 -8.23 -4.36 6.63
C ILE A 47 -6.89 -3.63 6.68
N VAL A 48 -6.90 -2.29 6.69
CA VAL A 48 -5.68 -1.49 6.74
C VAL A 48 -4.85 -1.81 7.99
N ARG A 49 -5.50 -1.84 9.16
CA ARG A 49 -4.84 -2.20 10.41
C ARG A 49 -4.20 -3.58 10.35
N ASN A 50 -4.93 -4.60 9.90
CA ASN A 50 -4.41 -5.96 9.77
C ASN A 50 -3.22 -6.03 8.80
N ALA A 51 -3.36 -5.41 7.63
CA ALA A 51 -2.34 -5.44 6.58
C ALA A 51 -1.03 -4.74 6.98
N LYS A 52 -1.08 -3.75 7.91
CA LYS A 52 0.14 -3.09 8.40
C LYS A 52 0.68 -3.70 9.68
N VAL A 53 -0.18 -3.99 10.66
CA VAL A 53 0.25 -4.30 12.02
C VAL A 53 0.58 -5.77 12.24
N SER A 54 -0.07 -6.67 11.50
CA SER A 54 0.06 -8.11 11.72
C SER A 54 1.49 -8.63 11.55
N ARG A 55 2.17 -8.20 10.48
CA ARG A 55 3.59 -8.51 10.20
C ARG A 55 4.18 -7.41 9.32
N PRO A 56 4.68 -6.31 9.88
CA PRO A 56 5.10 -5.15 9.07
C PRO A 56 6.30 -5.42 8.16
N SER A 57 7.13 -6.42 8.46
CA SER A 57 8.36 -6.73 7.71
C SER A 57 8.18 -7.76 6.59
N VAL A 58 6.96 -8.21 6.30
CA VAL A 58 6.73 -9.14 5.17
C VAL A 58 6.42 -8.36 3.89
N CYS A 59 6.81 -8.93 2.75
CA CYS A 59 6.70 -8.30 1.44
C CYS A 59 5.27 -7.96 0.98
N ASN A 60 4.23 -8.49 1.63
CA ASN A 60 2.84 -8.15 1.37
C ASN A 60 2.18 -7.29 2.47
N ALA A 61 2.97 -6.73 3.38
CA ALA A 61 2.48 -5.69 4.29
C ALA A 61 2.12 -4.42 3.52
N ALA A 62 1.09 -3.70 3.97
CA ALA A 62 0.74 -2.43 3.35
C ALA A 62 1.82 -1.37 3.65
N GLU A 63 2.26 -0.66 2.61
CA GLU A 63 3.20 0.46 2.72
C GLU A 63 2.52 1.81 2.43
N THR A 64 1.46 1.80 1.61
CA THR A 64 0.69 3.00 1.29
C THR A 64 -0.81 2.72 1.31
N VAL A 65 -1.57 3.64 1.90
CA VAL A 65 -3.04 3.69 1.79
C VAL A 65 -3.46 4.87 0.93
N LEU A 66 -4.24 4.59 -0.11
CA LEU A 66 -4.83 5.57 -1.01
C LEU A 66 -6.31 5.72 -0.67
N VAL A 67 -6.75 6.91 -0.33
CA VAL A 67 -8.12 7.16 0.15
C VAL A 67 -8.85 8.07 -0.81
N HIS A 68 -10.03 7.64 -1.27
CA HIS A 68 -10.87 8.49 -2.11
C HIS A 68 -11.25 9.78 -1.37
N ARG A 69 -11.13 10.92 -2.04
CA ARG A 69 -11.31 12.26 -1.46
C ARG A 69 -12.65 12.43 -0.74
N ASP A 70 -13.72 11.90 -1.30
CA ASP A 70 -15.09 12.07 -0.76
C ASP A 70 -15.28 11.46 0.63
N ILE A 71 -14.46 10.47 1.00
CA ILE A 71 -14.54 9.80 2.30
C ILE A 71 -13.37 10.13 3.22
N ALA A 72 -12.37 10.85 2.75
CA ALA A 72 -11.12 11.07 3.49
C ALA A 72 -11.37 11.72 4.86
N ALA A 73 -12.22 12.75 4.92
CA ALA A 73 -12.54 13.44 6.18
C ALA A 73 -13.24 12.54 7.21
N ALA A 74 -14.01 11.53 6.77
CA ALA A 74 -14.69 10.59 7.65
C ALA A 74 -13.82 9.40 8.03
N PHE A 75 -13.02 8.90 7.07
CA PHE A 75 -12.24 7.68 7.22
C PHE A 75 -10.91 7.89 7.97
N LEU A 76 -10.15 8.93 7.58
CA LEU A 76 -8.78 9.11 8.08
C LEU A 76 -8.69 9.24 9.60
N PRO A 77 -9.57 9.99 10.32
CA PRO A 77 -9.48 10.05 11.77
C PRO A 77 -9.68 8.70 12.46
N GLN A 78 -10.64 7.88 11.99
CA GLN A 78 -10.92 6.56 12.55
C GLN A 78 -9.78 5.57 12.31
N MET A 79 -9.21 5.59 11.10
CA MET A 79 -8.06 4.77 10.74
C MET A 79 -6.83 5.16 11.56
N ALA A 80 -6.53 6.46 11.65
CA ALA A 80 -5.37 6.98 12.36
C ALA A 80 -5.41 6.67 13.85
N GLU A 81 -6.56 6.79 14.50
CA GLU A 81 -6.74 6.44 15.90
C GLU A 81 -6.34 4.98 16.18
N GLN A 82 -6.83 4.04 15.35
CA GLN A 82 -6.52 2.61 15.51
C GLN A 82 -5.04 2.32 15.26
N LEU A 83 -4.46 2.86 14.18
CA LEU A 83 -3.06 2.62 13.83
C LEU A 83 -2.09 3.19 14.85
N ARG A 84 -2.38 4.37 15.41
CA ARG A 84 -1.58 4.98 16.48
C ARG A 84 -1.61 4.16 17.77
N ALA A 85 -2.76 3.59 18.11
CA ALA A 85 -2.87 2.69 19.26
C ALA A 85 -1.96 1.47 19.13
N ASP A 86 -1.64 1.06 17.90
CA ASP A 86 -0.70 -0.02 17.59
C ASP A 86 0.75 0.49 17.35
N GLY A 87 1.02 1.78 17.54
CA GLY A 87 2.35 2.38 17.39
C GLY A 87 2.79 2.66 15.95
N VAL A 88 1.85 2.73 15.00
CA VAL A 88 2.18 3.02 13.60
C VAL A 88 2.42 4.52 13.40
N GLU A 89 3.58 4.87 12.85
CA GLU A 89 3.89 6.21 12.33
C GLU A 89 3.16 6.43 11.00
N LEU A 90 2.48 7.57 10.88
CA LEU A 90 1.79 7.95 9.65
C LEU A 90 2.54 9.08 8.94
N ARG A 91 2.70 8.95 7.62
CA ARG A 91 3.25 9.97 6.73
C ARG A 91 2.21 10.31 5.67
N GLY A 92 1.79 11.57 5.59
CA GLY A 92 0.65 11.97 4.79
C GLY A 92 0.96 12.95 3.66
N CYS A 93 0.20 12.88 2.58
CA CYS A 93 0.17 13.96 1.59
C CYS A 93 -0.40 15.24 2.23
N THR A 94 -0.32 16.37 1.52
CA THR A 94 -0.82 17.67 2.00
C THR A 94 -2.28 17.61 2.47
N GLU A 95 -3.15 16.91 1.73
CA GLU A 95 -4.56 16.77 2.08
C GLU A 95 -4.74 15.89 3.33
N THR A 96 -3.96 14.82 3.48
CA THR A 96 -3.94 14.00 4.70
C THR A 96 -3.51 14.82 5.92
N CYS A 97 -2.43 15.60 5.81
CA CYS A 97 -1.93 16.46 6.89
C CYS A 97 -2.92 17.59 7.25
N ALA A 98 -3.73 18.04 6.29
CA ALA A 98 -4.80 19.01 6.57
C ALA A 98 -5.96 18.42 7.40
N ILE A 99 -6.21 17.10 7.25
CA ILE A 99 -7.25 16.38 8.01
C ILE A 99 -6.71 15.88 9.35
N LEU A 100 -5.47 15.41 9.37
CA LEU A 100 -4.79 14.83 10.54
C LEU A 100 -3.62 15.73 10.96
N SER A 101 -3.80 16.52 12.01
CA SER A 101 -2.86 17.59 12.40
C SER A 101 -1.50 17.12 12.95
N ASP A 102 -1.36 15.84 13.28
CA ASP A 102 -0.19 15.25 13.93
C ASP A 102 0.48 14.15 13.07
N VAL A 103 0.35 14.26 11.76
CA VAL A 103 0.95 13.37 10.76
C VAL A 103 2.13 14.08 10.09
N ALA A 104 3.26 13.39 9.97
CA ALA A 104 4.41 13.89 9.24
C ALA A 104 4.09 14.03 7.73
N ALA A 105 4.62 15.07 7.11
CA ALA A 105 4.49 15.22 5.66
C ALA A 105 5.30 14.13 4.93
N ALA A 106 4.63 13.38 4.06
CA ALA A 106 5.29 12.41 3.20
C ALA A 106 6.12 13.12 2.12
N THR A 107 7.28 12.57 1.83
CA THR A 107 8.17 12.98 0.74
C THR A 107 7.96 12.10 -0.49
N GLU A 108 8.58 12.44 -1.61
CA GLU A 108 8.53 11.61 -2.82
C GLU A 108 9.16 10.21 -2.58
N GLU A 109 10.17 10.13 -1.72
CA GLU A 109 10.85 8.89 -1.36
C GLU A 109 9.94 7.95 -0.54
N ASP A 110 9.07 8.51 0.30
CA ASP A 110 8.14 7.73 1.12
C ASP A 110 7.18 6.88 0.27
N TRP A 111 6.77 7.39 -0.89
CA TRP A 111 5.89 6.66 -1.81
C TRP A 111 6.57 5.45 -2.45
N ALA A 112 7.89 5.50 -2.60
CA ALA A 112 8.71 4.46 -3.23
C ALA A 112 9.48 3.61 -2.20
N THR A 113 9.09 3.65 -0.92
CA THR A 113 9.78 2.95 0.15
C THR A 113 9.00 1.75 0.67
N GLU A 114 9.65 0.59 0.68
CA GLU A 114 9.25 -0.56 1.48
C GLU A 114 9.84 -0.35 2.89
N TYR A 115 9.03 0.13 3.84
CA TYR A 115 9.50 0.43 5.19
C TYR A 115 9.88 -0.84 5.95
N GLY A 116 9.09 -1.91 5.78
CA GLY A 116 9.28 -3.15 6.55
C GLY A 116 9.09 -2.94 8.07
N ASP A 117 8.43 -1.87 8.48
CA ASP A 117 8.26 -1.43 9.86
C ASP A 117 6.85 -0.83 10.08
N LEU A 118 6.53 -0.43 11.29
CA LEU A 118 5.27 0.22 11.66
C LEU A 118 5.23 1.68 11.18
N ILE A 119 5.45 1.88 9.89
CA ILE A 119 5.34 3.17 9.18
C ILE A 119 4.39 2.97 7.99
N LEU A 120 3.47 3.90 7.78
CA LEU A 120 2.47 3.83 6.71
C LEU A 120 2.31 5.18 6.03
N SER A 121 2.47 5.19 4.72
CA SER A 121 2.17 6.36 3.89
C SER A 121 0.67 6.46 3.59
N VAL A 122 0.12 7.67 3.59
CA VAL A 122 -1.32 7.91 3.38
C VAL A 122 -1.52 9.04 2.38
N SER A 123 -2.18 8.77 1.26
CA SER A 123 -2.49 9.76 0.24
C SER A 123 -3.99 9.84 -0.03
N VAL A 124 -4.51 11.06 -0.12
CA VAL A 124 -5.85 11.33 -0.62
C VAL A 124 -5.80 11.45 -2.13
N VAL A 125 -6.65 10.70 -2.81
CA VAL A 125 -6.72 10.66 -4.27
C VAL A 125 -8.10 11.07 -4.77
N ALA A 126 -8.16 11.69 -5.95
CA ALA A 126 -9.41 12.19 -6.51
C ALA A 126 -10.40 11.06 -6.85
N ASP A 127 -9.88 9.95 -7.35
CA ASP A 127 -10.66 8.83 -7.87
C ASP A 127 -9.77 7.56 -8.02
N MET A 128 -10.37 6.47 -8.49
CA MET A 128 -9.68 5.21 -8.77
C MET A 128 -8.58 5.36 -9.84
N ASP A 129 -8.78 6.24 -10.83
CA ASP A 129 -7.76 6.46 -11.86
C ASP A 129 -6.50 7.11 -11.27
N ALA A 130 -6.67 8.03 -10.34
CA ALA A 130 -5.56 8.63 -9.60
C ALA A 130 -4.86 7.59 -8.70
N ALA A 131 -5.62 6.71 -8.05
CA ALA A 131 -5.07 5.60 -7.26
C ALA A 131 -4.23 4.67 -8.13
N LEU A 132 -4.75 4.23 -9.27
CA LEU A 132 -4.03 3.35 -10.20
C LEU A 132 -2.77 4.01 -10.78
N ARG A 133 -2.81 5.32 -11.07
CA ARG A 133 -1.59 6.05 -11.50
C ARG A 133 -0.53 6.06 -10.41
N HIS A 134 -0.94 6.25 -9.15
CA HIS A 134 -0.01 6.20 -8.01
C HIS A 134 0.61 4.80 -7.86
N ILE A 135 -0.22 3.76 -7.87
CA ILE A 135 0.20 2.36 -7.80
C ILE A 135 1.20 2.02 -8.92
N ASN A 136 0.88 2.37 -10.17
CA ASN A 136 1.74 2.08 -11.32
C ASN A 136 3.06 2.87 -11.30
N ARG A 137 3.10 4.00 -10.59
CA ARG A 137 4.33 4.81 -10.47
C ARG A 137 5.26 4.30 -9.38
N TYR A 138 4.74 3.89 -8.23
CA TYR A 138 5.52 3.60 -7.04
C TYR A 138 5.48 2.13 -6.61
N GLY A 139 4.46 1.41 -7.00
CA GLY A 139 4.30 -0.01 -6.70
C GLY A 139 5.33 -0.90 -7.41
N THR A 140 5.53 -2.05 -6.84
CA THR A 140 6.45 -3.07 -7.38
C THR A 140 5.73 -4.19 -8.12
N GLY A 141 4.40 -4.05 -8.33
CA GLY A 141 3.57 -5.10 -8.96
C GLY A 141 3.40 -6.35 -8.08
N HIS A 142 3.62 -6.22 -6.77
CA HIS A 142 3.57 -7.37 -5.86
C HIS A 142 2.15 -7.69 -5.41
N TYR A 143 1.58 -6.90 -4.50
CA TYR A 143 0.22 -7.06 -4.01
C TYR A 143 -0.50 -5.71 -3.95
N GLU A 144 -1.70 -5.67 -4.47
CA GLU A 144 -2.55 -4.49 -4.40
C GLU A 144 -3.93 -4.86 -3.86
N ALA A 145 -4.60 -3.93 -3.20
CA ALA A 145 -5.91 -4.17 -2.64
C ALA A 145 -6.87 -3.01 -2.89
N ILE A 146 -8.15 -3.34 -3.02
CA ILE A 146 -9.23 -2.37 -3.00
C ILE A 146 -10.25 -2.72 -1.93
N VAL A 147 -10.74 -1.70 -1.22
CA VAL A 147 -11.94 -1.81 -0.37
C VAL A 147 -13.07 -1.06 -1.03
N ALA A 148 -14.11 -1.77 -1.46
CA ALA A 148 -15.25 -1.21 -2.19
C ALA A 148 -16.52 -2.04 -1.98
N ASN A 149 -17.67 -1.39 -1.94
CA ASN A 149 -18.98 -2.09 -1.87
C ASN A 149 -19.59 -2.35 -3.26
N ASP A 150 -19.21 -1.56 -4.28
CA ASP A 150 -19.68 -1.81 -5.64
C ASP A 150 -18.80 -2.84 -6.34
N ILE A 151 -19.41 -3.96 -6.74
CA ILE A 151 -18.72 -5.06 -7.42
C ILE A 151 -18.11 -4.65 -8.77
N ARG A 152 -18.72 -3.69 -9.48
CA ARG A 152 -18.20 -3.20 -10.77
C ARG A 152 -16.92 -2.39 -10.55
N THR A 153 -16.90 -1.55 -9.52
CA THR A 153 -15.73 -0.80 -9.11
C THR A 153 -14.59 -1.75 -8.72
N ALA A 154 -14.89 -2.75 -7.89
CA ALA A 154 -13.91 -3.75 -7.48
C ALA A 154 -13.34 -4.54 -8.67
N HIS A 155 -14.19 -4.99 -9.57
CA HIS A 155 -13.77 -5.73 -10.77
C HIS A 155 -12.94 -4.86 -11.74
N THR A 156 -13.33 -3.59 -11.91
CA THR A 156 -12.57 -2.65 -12.74
C THR A 156 -11.16 -2.42 -12.18
N PHE A 157 -11.05 -2.28 -10.86
CA PHE A 157 -9.74 -2.16 -10.20
C PHE A 157 -8.89 -3.42 -10.43
N GLN A 158 -9.46 -4.62 -10.21
CA GLN A 158 -8.75 -5.88 -10.45
C GLN A 158 -8.23 -6.05 -11.88
N GLN A 159 -9.00 -5.58 -12.87
CA GLN A 159 -8.59 -5.67 -14.27
C GLN A 159 -7.50 -4.68 -14.67
N ARG A 160 -7.35 -3.59 -13.91
CA ARG A 160 -6.47 -2.46 -14.26
C ARG A 160 -5.23 -2.34 -13.39
N ALA A 161 -5.25 -2.95 -12.21
CA ALA A 161 -4.08 -3.00 -11.34
C ALA A 161 -3.08 -4.02 -11.91
N ASP A 162 -1.86 -3.56 -12.21
CA ASP A 162 -0.77 -4.41 -12.70
C ASP A 162 0.02 -4.98 -11.52
N ALA A 163 -0.49 -6.06 -10.97
CA ALA A 163 0.11 -6.73 -9.83
C ALA A 163 -0.07 -8.26 -9.89
N SER A 164 0.83 -8.98 -9.24
CA SER A 164 0.78 -10.44 -9.17
C SER A 164 -0.47 -10.94 -8.45
N THR A 165 -0.99 -10.17 -7.51
CA THR A 165 -2.21 -10.48 -6.76
C THR A 165 -2.97 -9.19 -6.44
N VAL A 166 -4.29 -9.22 -6.68
CA VAL A 166 -5.17 -8.09 -6.37
C VAL A 166 -6.32 -8.57 -5.47
N TYR A 167 -6.34 -8.05 -4.25
CA TYR A 167 -7.36 -8.37 -3.26
C TYR A 167 -8.57 -7.42 -3.35
N VAL A 168 -9.74 -7.96 -3.03
CA VAL A 168 -10.96 -7.19 -2.84
C VAL A 168 -11.51 -7.48 -1.46
N ASN A 169 -11.64 -6.44 -0.63
CA ASN A 169 -12.23 -6.52 0.71
C ASN A 169 -11.53 -7.55 1.63
N ALA A 170 -10.20 -7.70 1.50
CA ALA A 170 -9.38 -8.64 2.26
C ALA A 170 -8.00 -8.05 2.58
#